data_4fd16047b85c486e46299484d74d8a21
#
_entry.id   4fd16047b85c486e46299484d74d8a21
#
_cell.length_a   1.000
_cell.length_b   1.000
_cell.length_c   1.000
_cell.angle_alpha   90.00
_cell.angle_beta   90.00
_cell.angle_gamma   90.00
#
_symmetry.space_group_name_H-M   'P 1'
#
loop_
_entity.id
_entity.type
_entity.pdbx_description
1 polymer ?
#
loop_
_entity_poly.entity_id
_entity_poly.type
_entity_poly.pdbx_seq_one_letter_code
_entity_poly.pdbx_strand_id
1 'polypeptide(L)'
;YDEALVNPEFSGDFIAVRGACAVAFTGESDTPRQVMDLLQEEIERMRREGVDPEVFMLVKNQMYGELLGDVEAVDDAAEEAAAACLKGRTLADEIAALAELTAEDANALMQTALREENRAYVQIDPTEK
;
A
#
# COMPACT_ATOMS: atom_id res chain seq x y z
N TYR A 1 -9.71 -20.45 2.44
CA TYR A 1 -8.29 -20.31 2.87
C TYR A 1 -8.01 -21.47 3.83
N ASP A 2 -7.62 -22.61 3.29
CA ASP A 2 -7.50 -23.84 4.12
C ASP A 2 -6.13 -24.04 4.78
N GLU A 3 -5.17 -23.17 4.55
CA GLU A 3 -3.92 -23.10 5.33
C GLU A 3 -3.43 -21.66 5.34
N ALA A 4 -3.27 -21.05 6.51
CA ALA A 4 -2.70 -19.74 6.65
C ALA A 4 -1.21 -19.79 6.28
N LEU A 5 -0.87 -19.41 5.06
CA LEU A 5 0.51 -19.38 4.57
C LEU A 5 1.35 -18.27 5.23
N VAL A 6 0.70 -17.35 5.90
CA VAL A 6 1.31 -16.22 6.59
C VAL A 6 0.72 -16.07 7.99
N ASN A 7 1.49 -15.49 8.89
CA ASN A 7 1.01 -15.17 10.23
C ASN A 7 0.02 -13.98 10.20
N PRO A 8 -0.73 -13.73 11.30
CA PRO A 8 -1.68 -12.61 11.39
C PRO A 8 -1.03 -11.22 11.28
N GLU A 9 0.28 -11.12 11.43
CA GLU A 9 1.05 -9.88 11.35
C GLU A 9 1.49 -9.55 9.91
N PHE A 10 1.12 -10.38 8.93
CA PHE A 10 1.38 -10.07 7.52
C PHE A 10 0.69 -8.76 7.13
N SER A 11 1.46 -7.81 6.69
CA SER A 11 1.00 -6.47 6.33
C SER A 11 1.55 -5.99 5.00
N GLY A 12 0.86 -4.99 4.43
CA GLY A 12 1.33 -4.24 3.28
C GLY A 12 1.40 -2.76 3.65
N ASP A 13 2.59 -2.17 3.52
CA ASP A 13 2.85 -0.79 3.90
C ASP A 13 3.29 0.05 2.70
N PHE A 14 2.84 1.31 2.66
CA PHE A 14 3.33 2.29 1.71
C PHE A 14 4.42 3.14 2.33
N ILE A 15 5.61 3.07 1.74
CA ILE A 15 6.79 3.81 2.19
C ILE A 15 7.04 4.95 1.20
N ALA A 16 7.00 6.20 1.66
CA ALA A 16 7.31 7.36 0.87
C ALA A 16 8.45 8.16 1.50
N VAL A 17 9.51 8.37 0.74
CA VAL A 17 10.64 9.23 1.08
C VAL A 17 10.84 10.25 -0.03
N ARG A 18 11.63 11.30 0.24
CA ARG A 18 11.87 12.32 -0.76
C ARG A 18 12.49 11.72 -2.04
N GLY A 19 11.72 11.74 -3.12
CA GLY A 19 12.13 11.28 -4.45
C GLY A 19 11.99 9.78 -4.71
N ALA A 20 11.45 9.01 -3.77
CA ALA A 20 11.16 7.59 -3.97
C ALA A 20 9.94 7.14 -3.17
N CYS A 21 9.26 6.11 -3.67
CA CYS A 21 8.22 5.41 -2.93
C CYS A 21 8.29 3.91 -3.20
N ALA A 22 7.79 3.12 -2.26
CA ALA A 22 7.71 1.68 -2.37
C ALA A 22 6.45 1.16 -1.68
N VAL A 23 5.96 0.01 -2.11
CA VAL A 23 5.05 -0.83 -1.33
C VAL A 23 5.87 -1.98 -0.78
N ALA A 24 5.83 -2.19 0.52
CA ALA A 24 6.52 -3.27 1.21
C ALA A 24 5.49 -4.25 1.78
N PHE A 25 5.70 -5.53 1.55
CA PHE A 25 4.94 -6.60 2.21
C PHE A 25 5.87 -7.30 3.20
N THR A 26 5.44 -7.42 4.44
CA THR A 26 6.21 -8.02 5.52
C THR A 26 5.38 -9.05 6.28
N GLY A 27 6.02 -10.09 6.77
CA GLY A 27 5.36 -11.14 7.55
C GLY A 27 6.26 -12.34 7.77
N GLU A 28 5.74 -13.32 8.49
CA GLU A 28 6.43 -14.59 8.77
C GLU A 28 5.65 -15.75 8.13
N SER A 29 6.37 -16.74 7.67
CA SER A 29 5.79 -17.95 7.06
C SER A 29 6.76 -19.12 7.17
N ASP A 30 6.21 -20.32 7.31
CA ASP A 30 6.97 -21.57 7.20
C ASP A 30 7.34 -21.90 5.75
N THR A 31 6.68 -21.24 4.79
CA THR A 31 6.90 -21.42 3.34
C THR A 31 7.08 -20.08 2.62
N PRO A 32 8.10 -19.28 2.98
CA PRO A 32 8.22 -17.90 2.51
C PRO A 32 8.34 -17.78 0.98
N ARG A 33 8.94 -18.76 0.31
CA ARG A 33 9.01 -18.76 -1.16
C ARG A 33 7.64 -18.92 -1.81
N GLN A 34 6.80 -19.81 -1.26
CA GLN A 34 5.43 -19.99 -1.77
C GLN A 34 4.61 -18.71 -1.61
N VAL A 35 4.75 -18.02 -0.48
CA VAL A 35 4.11 -16.70 -0.26
C VAL A 35 4.57 -15.70 -1.30
N MET A 36 5.88 -15.64 -1.56
CA MET A 36 6.45 -14.75 -2.56
C MET A 36 5.92 -15.04 -3.97
N ASP A 37 5.87 -16.33 -4.37
CA ASP A 37 5.38 -16.73 -5.69
C ASP A 37 3.91 -16.33 -5.86
N LEU A 38 3.06 -16.59 -4.86
CA LEU A 38 1.65 -16.20 -4.88
C LEU A 38 1.45 -14.68 -4.92
N LEU A 39 2.26 -13.93 -4.18
CA LEU A 39 2.23 -12.47 -4.21
C LEU A 39 2.62 -11.93 -5.59
N GLN A 40 3.64 -12.50 -6.21
CA GLN A 40 4.06 -12.14 -7.57
C GLN A 40 2.97 -12.46 -8.60
N GLU A 41 2.37 -13.64 -8.52
CA GLU A 41 1.25 -14.03 -9.39
C GLU A 41 0.08 -13.07 -9.27
N GLU A 42 -0.27 -12.67 -8.05
CA GLU A 42 -1.37 -11.73 -7.79
C GLU A 42 -1.04 -10.33 -8.32
N ILE A 43 0.18 -9.83 -8.12
CA ILE A 43 0.63 -8.57 -8.71
C ILE A 43 0.53 -8.60 -10.23
N GLU A 44 0.98 -9.67 -10.89
CA GLU A 44 0.88 -9.80 -12.35
C GLU A 44 -0.58 -9.94 -12.81
N ARG A 45 -1.43 -10.61 -12.03
CA ARG A 45 -2.86 -10.67 -12.31
C ARG A 45 -3.47 -9.27 -12.28
N MET A 46 -3.23 -8.52 -11.20
CA MET A 46 -3.75 -7.16 -11.06
C MET A 46 -3.22 -6.21 -12.15
N ARG A 47 -1.96 -6.34 -12.53
CA ARG A 47 -1.39 -5.55 -13.63
C ARG A 47 -2.05 -5.86 -14.98
N ARG A 48 -2.43 -7.11 -15.23
CA ARG A 48 -3.08 -7.54 -16.46
C ARG A 48 -4.57 -7.21 -16.52
N GLU A 49 -5.27 -7.43 -15.41
CA GLU A 49 -6.74 -7.33 -15.31
C GLU A 49 -7.20 -5.96 -14.80
N GLY A 50 -6.31 -5.24 -14.13
CA GLY A 50 -6.63 -4.00 -13.40
C GLY A 50 -7.15 -4.27 -12.00
N VAL A 51 -7.34 -3.20 -11.25
CA VAL A 51 -8.00 -3.23 -9.94
C VAL A 51 -9.50 -3.43 -10.12
N ASP A 52 -10.09 -4.22 -9.23
CA ASP A 52 -11.54 -4.34 -9.15
C ASP A 52 -12.13 -2.98 -8.76
N PRO A 53 -13.05 -2.41 -9.57
CA PRO A 53 -13.62 -1.09 -9.29
C PRO A 53 -14.39 -1.01 -7.98
N GLU A 54 -15.04 -2.10 -7.55
CA GLU A 54 -15.80 -2.13 -6.30
C GLU A 54 -14.84 -2.12 -5.10
N VAL A 55 -13.77 -2.93 -5.17
CA VAL A 55 -12.70 -2.97 -4.16
C VAL A 55 -11.98 -1.62 -4.10
N PHE A 56 -11.67 -1.02 -5.25
CA PHE A 56 -11.07 0.30 -5.32
C PHE A 56 -11.92 1.35 -4.61
N MET A 57 -13.22 1.39 -4.89
CA MET A 57 -14.14 2.33 -4.24
C MET A 57 -14.27 2.09 -2.75
N LEU A 58 -14.28 0.83 -2.32
CA LEU A 58 -14.31 0.49 -0.88
C LEU A 58 -13.09 1.03 -0.15
N VAL A 59 -11.89 0.75 -0.68
CA VAL A 59 -10.62 1.22 -0.10
C VAL A 59 -10.54 2.75 -0.12
N LYS A 60 -10.91 3.38 -1.23
CA LYS A 60 -10.95 4.84 -1.35
C LYS A 60 -11.85 5.48 -0.29
N ASN A 61 -13.05 4.93 -0.08
CA ASN A 61 -13.99 5.43 0.92
C ASN A 61 -13.47 5.22 2.35
N GLN A 62 -12.80 4.09 2.61
CA GLN A 62 -12.15 3.85 3.89
C GLN A 62 -11.06 4.89 4.17
N MET A 63 -10.14 5.09 3.23
CA MET A 63 -9.07 6.10 3.34
C MET A 63 -9.63 7.51 3.55
N TYR A 64 -10.73 7.83 2.85
CA TYR A 64 -11.39 9.12 3.01
C TYR A 64 -12.02 9.29 4.40
N GLY A 65 -12.61 8.23 4.94
CA GLY A 65 -13.17 8.20 6.30
C GLY A 65 -12.08 8.34 7.37
N GLU A 66 -10.95 7.66 7.21
CA GLU A 66 -9.79 7.77 8.09
C GLU A 66 -9.24 9.21 8.09
N LEU A 67 -8.99 9.78 6.91
CA LEU A 67 -8.49 11.15 6.77
C LEU A 67 -9.43 12.20 7.37
N LEU A 68 -10.75 12.01 7.25
CA LEU A 68 -11.72 12.89 7.90
C LEU A 68 -11.73 12.72 9.42
N GLY A 69 -11.59 11.48 9.92
CA GLY A 69 -11.48 11.19 11.35
C GLY A 69 -10.25 11.86 11.98
N ASP A 70 -9.11 11.82 11.32
CA ASP A 70 -7.87 12.45 11.77
C ASP A 70 -8.01 13.99 11.83
N VAL A 71 -8.78 14.58 10.92
CA VAL A 71 -9.06 16.04 10.91
C VAL A 71 -9.98 16.47 12.05
N GLU A 72 -10.84 15.59 12.55
CA GLU A 72 -11.75 15.91 13.68
C GLU A 72 -11.01 16.00 15.04
N ALA A 73 -9.89 15.31 15.18
CA ALA A 73 -9.04 15.38 16.35
C ALA A 73 -7.98 16.50 16.18
N VAL A 74 -8.00 17.51 17.05
CA VAL A 74 -7.14 18.71 16.88
C VAL A 74 -5.65 18.37 16.87
N ASP A 75 -5.23 17.41 17.70
CA ASP A 75 -3.82 17.00 17.79
C ASP A 75 -3.40 16.26 16.53
N ASP A 76 -4.22 15.32 16.04
CA ASP A 76 -3.96 14.53 14.82
C ASP A 76 -4.01 15.45 13.58
N ALA A 77 -4.96 16.38 13.51
CA ALA A 77 -5.04 17.38 12.45
C ALA A 77 -3.78 18.26 12.37
N ALA A 78 -3.18 18.58 13.51
CA ALA A 78 -1.94 19.37 13.53
C ALA A 78 -0.74 18.56 13.03
N GLU A 79 -0.65 17.28 13.39
CA GLU A 79 0.40 16.38 12.91
C GLU A 79 0.28 16.15 11.40
N GLU A 80 -0.91 15.86 10.91
CA GLU A 80 -1.18 15.67 9.47
C GLU A 80 -0.91 16.93 8.67
N ALA A 81 -1.33 18.11 9.16
CA ALA A 81 -1.03 19.37 8.51
C ALA A 81 0.48 19.66 8.46
N ALA A 82 1.22 19.34 9.52
CA ALA A 82 2.67 19.48 9.54
C ALA A 82 3.35 18.51 8.57
N ALA A 83 2.90 17.25 8.53
CA ALA A 83 3.41 16.24 7.59
C ALA A 83 3.16 16.63 6.13
N ALA A 84 1.96 17.13 5.80
CA ALA A 84 1.63 17.63 4.47
C ALA A 84 2.51 18.84 4.10
N CYS A 85 2.68 19.78 5.02
CA CYS A 85 3.52 20.96 4.81
C CYS A 85 4.99 20.60 4.53
N LEU A 86 5.55 19.60 5.22
CA LEU A 86 6.90 19.09 4.96
C LEU A 86 7.06 18.49 3.56
N LYS A 87 5.96 17.96 3.01
CA LYS A 87 5.88 17.45 1.63
C LYS A 87 5.57 18.55 0.60
N GLY A 88 5.42 19.81 1.04
CA GLY A 88 5.08 20.96 0.18
C GLY A 88 3.60 20.99 -0.27
N ARG A 89 2.71 20.39 0.51
CA ARG A 89 1.27 20.30 0.25
C ARG A 89 0.47 20.80 1.46
N THR A 90 -0.82 20.98 1.28
CA THR A 90 -1.76 21.23 2.36
C THR A 90 -2.62 19.98 2.58
N LEU A 91 -3.23 19.85 3.73
CA LEU A 91 -4.18 18.78 4.01
C LEU A 91 -5.38 18.84 3.04
N ALA A 92 -5.81 20.04 2.65
CA ALA A 92 -6.85 20.22 1.64
C ALA A 92 -6.45 19.67 0.27
N ASP A 93 -5.18 19.79 -0.12
CA ASP A 93 -4.66 19.20 -1.36
C ASP A 93 -4.69 17.67 -1.31
N GLU A 94 -4.40 17.06 -0.15
CA GLU A 94 -4.44 15.61 0.02
C GLU A 94 -5.89 15.08 -0.05
N ILE A 95 -6.83 15.75 0.61
CA ILE A 95 -8.27 15.43 0.52
C ILE A 95 -8.76 15.55 -0.92
N ALA A 96 -8.41 16.63 -1.61
CA ALA A 96 -8.80 16.84 -3.01
C ALA A 96 -8.19 15.76 -3.92
N ALA A 97 -6.92 15.45 -3.77
CA ALA A 97 -6.26 14.41 -4.55
C ALA A 97 -6.92 13.03 -4.35
N LEU A 98 -7.25 12.66 -3.10
CA LEU A 98 -7.95 11.42 -2.81
C LEU A 98 -9.35 11.41 -3.42
N ALA A 99 -10.08 12.54 -3.39
CA ALA A 99 -11.41 12.64 -3.97
C ALA A 99 -11.39 12.46 -5.50
N GLU A 100 -10.36 12.97 -6.18
CA GLU A 100 -10.19 12.90 -7.64
C GLU A 100 -9.59 11.56 -8.12
N LEU A 101 -8.93 10.80 -7.23
CA LEU A 101 -8.27 9.54 -7.58
C LEU A 101 -9.24 8.54 -8.23
N THR A 102 -8.83 7.98 -9.36
CA THR A 102 -9.62 7.00 -10.12
C THR A 102 -8.96 5.62 -10.16
N ALA A 103 -9.72 4.59 -10.51
CA ALA A 103 -9.17 3.25 -10.72
C ALA A 103 -8.18 3.22 -11.90
N GLU A 104 -8.38 4.07 -12.91
CA GLU A 104 -7.46 4.24 -14.03
C GLU A 104 -6.10 4.78 -13.59
N ASP A 105 -6.08 5.72 -12.64
CA ASP A 105 -4.82 6.24 -12.07
C ASP A 105 -4.07 5.15 -11.30
N ALA A 106 -4.78 4.34 -10.51
CA ALA A 106 -4.21 3.20 -9.81
C ALA A 106 -3.63 2.17 -10.81
N ASN A 107 -4.38 1.84 -11.87
CA ASN A 107 -3.92 0.94 -12.91
C ASN A 107 -2.67 1.47 -13.64
N ALA A 108 -2.64 2.75 -13.98
CA ALA A 108 -1.50 3.39 -14.62
C ALA A 108 -0.24 3.35 -13.73
N LEU A 109 -0.42 3.60 -12.43
CA LEU A 109 0.68 3.51 -11.47
C LEU A 109 1.22 2.09 -11.34
N MET A 110 0.33 1.08 -11.23
CA MET A 110 0.75 -0.32 -11.18
C MET A 110 1.56 -0.76 -12.40
N GLN A 111 1.21 -0.28 -13.60
CA GLN A 111 1.94 -0.61 -14.82
C GLN A 111 3.39 -0.09 -14.79
N THR A 112 3.65 0.98 -14.08
CA THR A 112 4.98 1.59 -14.01
C THR A 112 5.75 1.21 -12.76
N ALA A 113 5.12 1.23 -11.60
CA ALA A 113 5.76 1.02 -10.31
C ALA A 113 6.03 -0.45 -9.99
N LEU A 114 5.07 -1.33 -10.31
CA LEU A 114 5.12 -2.75 -9.95
C LEU A 114 5.71 -3.65 -11.05
N ARG A 115 6.65 -3.14 -11.84
CA ARG A 115 7.41 -3.94 -12.81
C ARG A 115 8.36 -4.90 -12.10
N GLU A 116 8.68 -6.02 -12.75
CA GLU A 116 9.58 -7.02 -12.19
C GLU A 116 10.94 -6.42 -11.82
N GLU A 117 11.50 -5.56 -12.67
CA GLU A 117 12.77 -4.87 -12.41
C GLU A 117 12.77 -3.92 -11.21
N ASN A 118 11.58 -3.56 -10.71
CA ASN A 118 11.41 -2.68 -9.54
C ASN A 118 11.15 -3.46 -8.24
N ARG A 119 11.22 -4.78 -8.26
CA ARG A 119 10.91 -5.64 -7.10
C ARG A 119 12.19 -6.13 -6.44
N ALA A 120 12.15 -6.25 -5.13
CA ALA A 120 13.20 -6.86 -4.34
C ALA A 120 12.58 -7.82 -3.31
N TYR A 121 13.28 -8.88 -3.00
CA TYR A 121 12.87 -9.86 -2.00
C TYR A 121 13.99 -10.09 -1.00
N VAL A 122 13.65 -10.10 0.28
CA VAL A 122 14.57 -10.42 1.38
C VAL A 122 13.93 -11.49 2.24
N GLN A 123 14.68 -12.56 2.50
CA GLN A 123 14.28 -13.63 3.42
C GLN A 123 15.33 -13.74 4.53
N ILE A 124 14.87 -13.84 5.76
CA ILE A 124 15.70 -14.08 6.93
C ILE A 124 15.31 -15.42 7.50
N ASP A 125 16.23 -16.38 7.42
CA ASP A 125 16.01 -17.71 7.96
C ASP A 125 16.47 -17.78 9.42
N PRO A 126 15.80 -18.60 10.28
CA PRO A 126 16.25 -18.81 11.63
C PRO A 126 17.65 -19.45 11.64
N THR A 127 18.50 -18.96 12.53
CA THR A 127 19.84 -19.56 12.72
C THR A 127 19.68 -20.93 13.35
N GLU A 128 20.18 -21.98 12.70
CA GLU A 128 20.29 -23.30 13.32
C GLU A 128 21.15 -23.18 14.60
N LYS A 129 20.59 -23.66 15.72
CA LYS A 129 21.30 -23.74 17.00
C LYS A 129 22.02 -25.07 17.12
#